data_6e316995d38d94891aab0a2ba01d8fea
#
_entry.id   6e316995d38d94891aab0a2ba01d8fea
#
_cell.length_a   1.000
_cell.length_b   1.000
_cell.length_c   1.000
_cell.angle_alpha   90.00
_cell.angle_beta   90.00
_cell.angle_gamma   90.00
#
_symmetry.space_group_name_H-M   'P 1'
#
loop_
_entity.id
_entity.type
_entity.pdbx_description
1 polymer ?
#
loop_
_entity_poly.entity_id
_entity_poly.type
_entity_poly.pdbx_seq_one_letter_code
_entity_poly.pdbx_strand_id
1 'polypeptide(L)'
;MGRPRDPVNGPPNPDSFFRVGDRTVELKVHRCLWSGKYSENSPLAIAECASERVLRTEIDVRALRDGEFVVLHDDRFDRVTDARGLVRDATAVEATRPKFTDGTHPLLFSEAILLIAANEYPRRIELDLKDPAPYTSQQAEALARAVQPLKERAHFSCPADWNLRRLLAVDSTLGVSLNPHCYIDTKAEEDVGLPMGAYGYQDAHPLAKKRVSTTADYLRDRLGGIMRLVPGISEAHLRVEMFERVLDDGVADIAELFHSLGLKLDVWTLDAETPRWQERLARIAAAGVDIVTTNTPIPLAAAGRALARP
;
A
#
# COMPACT_ATOMS: atom_id res chain seq x y z
N MET A 1 -28.18 -24.92 -2.92
CA MET A 1 -28.29 -23.48 -2.63
C MET A 1 -28.06 -23.31 -1.14
N GLY A 2 -26.83 -22.89 -0.74
CA GLY A 2 -26.50 -22.56 0.66
C GLY A 2 -27.17 -21.23 1.00
N ARG A 3 -27.71 -21.12 2.22
CA ARG A 3 -28.21 -19.84 2.74
C ARG A 3 -27.11 -18.80 2.68
N PRO A 4 -27.42 -17.52 2.32
CA PRO A 4 -26.45 -16.45 2.50
C PRO A 4 -26.02 -16.44 3.97
N ARG A 5 -24.72 -16.46 4.23
CA ARG A 5 -24.22 -16.27 5.59
C ARG A 5 -24.63 -14.88 6.04
N ASP A 6 -25.14 -14.78 7.26
CA ASP A 6 -25.45 -13.51 7.88
C ASP A 6 -24.21 -12.59 7.82
N PRO A 7 -24.38 -11.27 7.64
CA PRO A 7 -23.27 -10.34 7.65
C PRO A 7 -22.46 -10.55 8.91
N VAL A 8 -21.14 -10.69 8.77
CA VAL A 8 -20.21 -11.01 9.86
C VAL A 8 -20.04 -9.74 10.71
N ASN A 9 -21.07 -9.42 11.52
CA ASN A 9 -21.05 -8.32 12.48
C ASN A 9 -20.16 -8.71 13.67
N GLY A 10 -19.19 -7.88 14.01
CA GLY A 10 -18.33 -8.15 15.16
C GLY A 10 -17.05 -7.29 15.14
N PRO A 11 -16.22 -7.38 16.19
CA PRO A 11 -14.95 -6.66 16.21
C PRO A 11 -14.00 -7.18 15.13
N PRO A 12 -13.01 -6.35 14.72
CA PRO A 12 -11.98 -6.78 13.77
C PRO A 12 -11.20 -7.98 14.31
N ASN A 13 -10.63 -8.76 13.39
CA ASN A 13 -9.76 -9.87 13.76
C ASN A 13 -8.60 -9.36 14.63
N PRO A 14 -8.32 -9.99 15.80
CA PRO A 14 -7.24 -9.56 16.69
C PRO A 14 -5.84 -9.70 16.08
N ASP A 15 -5.68 -10.45 14.99
CA ASP A 15 -4.44 -10.56 14.23
C ASP A 15 -4.28 -9.45 13.17
N SER A 16 -5.20 -8.47 13.13
CA SER A 16 -5.10 -7.30 12.27
C SER A 16 -4.32 -6.13 12.88
N PHE A 17 -3.88 -6.25 14.13
CA PHE A 17 -3.13 -5.22 14.85
C PHE A 17 -2.42 -5.78 16.08
N PHE A 18 -1.53 -4.99 16.65
CA PHE A 18 -0.96 -5.23 17.98
C PHE A 18 -0.77 -3.90 18.72
N ARG A 19 -0.46 -3.95 20.01
CA ARG A 19 -0.25 -2.77 20.84
C ARG A 19 1.19 -2.69 21.35
N VAL A 20 1.71 -1.47 21.43
CA VAL A 20 3.01 -1.17 22.05
C VAL A 20 2.78 0.02 22.98
N GLY A 21 2.77 -0.21 24.30
CA GLY A 21 2.27 0.79 25.25
C GLY A 21 0.83 1.17 24.94
N ASP A 22 0.57 2.47 24.85
CA ASP A 22 -0.78 3.02 24.55
C ASP A 22 -1.07 3.09 23.04
N ARG A 23 -0.08 2.82 22.18
CA ARG A 23 -0.26 2.90 20.73
C ARG A 23 -0.74 1.59 20.14
N THR A 24 -1.57 1.69 19.12
CA THR A 24 -1.98 0.56 18.26
C THR A 24 -1.22 0.66 16.94
N VAL A 25 -0.57 -0.45 16.55
CA VAL A 25 0.04 -0.62 15.23
C VAL A 25 -0.89 -1.50 14.41
N GLU A 26 -1.44 -0.96 13.31
CA GLU A 26 -2.30 -1.70 12.40
C GLU A 26 -1.44 -2.58 11.47
N LEU A 27 -1.88 -3.79 11.17
CA LEU A 27 -1.30 -4.62 10.12
C LEU A 27 -2.13 -4.46 8.85
N LYS A 28 -1.50 -3.94 7.79
CA LYS A 28 -2.09 -3.86 6.46
C LYS A 28 -1.77 -5.14 5.70
N VAL A 29 -2.81 -5.90 5.38
CA VAL A 29 -2.67 -7.14 4.63
C VAL A 29 -2.41 -6.81 3.17
N HIS A 30 -1.17 -7.00 2.74
CA HIS A 30 -0.72 -6.72 1.37
C HIS A 30 -1.38 -7.66 0.38
N ARG A 31 -1.97 -7.14 -0.70
CA ARG A 31 -2.63 -7.90 -1.78
C ARG A 31 -3.70 -8.88 -1.29
N CYS A 32 -4.35 -8.56 -0.18
CA CYS A 32 -5.31 -9.45 0.47
C CYS A 32 -4.75 -10.83 0.90
N LEU A 33 -3.44 -10.99 1.09
CA LEU A 33 -2.80 -12.25 1.50
C LEU A 33 -2.95 -12.50 3.00
N TRP A 34 -4.18 -12.82 3.47
CA TRP A 34 -4.42 -13.07 4.90
C TRP A 34 -3.78 -14.37 5.39
N SER A 35 -4.16 -15.49 4.80
CA SER A 35 -3.62 -16.81 5.17
C SER A 35 -2.52 -17.31 4.23
N GLY A 36 -2.30 -16.66 3.09
CA GLY A 36 -1.44 -17.12 2.02
C GLY A 36 -2.00 -18.31 1.22
N LYS A 37 -3.25 -18.71 1.48
CA LYS A 37 -3.90 -19.86 0.81
C LYS A 37 -4.34 -19.55 -0.61
N TYR A 38 -4.75 -18.33 -0.86
CA TYR A 38 -5.28 -17.88 -2.14
C TYR A 38 -4.27 -17.01 -2.88
N SER A 39 -4.45 -16.87 -4.18
CA SER A 39 -3.61 -15.99 -4.99
C SER A 39 -3.76 -14.54 -4.57
N GLU A 40 -2.67 -13.79 -4.60
CA GLU A 40 -2.69 -12.34 -4.33
C GLU A 40 -3.73 -11.63 -5.21
N ASN A 41 -4.42 -10.65 -4.66
CA ASN A 41 -5.43 -9.86 -5.38
C ASN A 41 -6.62 -10.66 -5.95
N SER A 42 -6.73 -11.95 -5.65
CA SER A 42 -7.81 -12.80 -6.20
C SER A 42 -9.14 -12.55 -5.49
N PRO A 43 -10.27 -12.88 -6.15
CA PRO A 43 -11.59 -12.81 -5.52
C PRO A 43 -11.68 -13.62 -4.21
N LEU A 44 -10.98 -14.76 -4.13
CA LEU A 44 -10.96 -15.59 -2.94
C LEU A 44 -10.15 -14.96 -1.80
N ALA A 45 -9.01 -14.33 -2.12
CA ALA A 45 -8.22 -13.59 -1.13
C ALA A 45 -9.00 -12.38 -0.56
N ILE A 46 -9.70 -11.63 -1.43
CA ILE A 46 -10.58 -10.54 -1.01
C ILE A 46 -11.72 -11.06 -0.10
N ALA A 47 -12.38 -12.15 -0.50
CA ALA A 47 -13.46 -12.75 0.27
C ALA A 47 -12.96 -13.31 1.63
N GLU A 48 -11.74 -13.85 1.67
CA GLU A 48 -11.11 -14.30 2.92
C GLU A 48 -10.88 -13.13 3.87
N CYS A 49 -10.31 -12.01 3.40
CA CYS A 49 -10.14 -10.81 4.22
C CYS A 49 -11.47 -10.32 4.80
N ALA A 50 -12.56 -10.39 4.05
CA ALA A 50 -13.89 -10.02 4.53
C ALA A 50 -14.39 -11.01 5.59
N SER A 51 -14.32 -12.33 5.34
CA SER A 51 -14.79 -13.39 6.27
C SER A 51 -13.99 -13.43 7.57
N GLU A 52 -12.70 -13.17 7.50
CA GLU A 52 -11.79 -13.11 8.65
C GLU A 52 -11.85 -11.76 9.38
N ARG A 53 -12.68 -10.82 8.95
CA ARG A 53 -12.84 -9.48 9.54
C ARG A 53 -11.52 -8.71 9.63
N VAL A 54 -10.73 -8.77 8.57
CA VAL A 54 -9.46 -8.04 8.48
C VAL A 54 -9.73 -6.54 8.59
N LEU A 55 -9.00 -5.86 9.45
CA LEU A 55 -9.20 -4.41 9.67
C LEU A 55 -8.80 -3.59 8.46
N ARG A 56 -7.63 -3.89 7.88
CA ARG A 56 -7.02 -3.13 6.79
C ARG A 56 -6.38 -4.07 5.77
N THR A 57 -6.59 -3.78 4.49
CA THR A 57 -5.94 -4.50 3.38
C THR A 57 -5.61 -3.55 2.24
N GLU A 58 -4.97 -4.08 1.23
CA GLU A 58 -4.59 -3.37 0.00
C GLU A 58 -4.88 -4.25 -1.21
N ILE A 59 -5.20 -3.62 -2.34
CA ILE A 59 -5.25 -4.24 -3.67
C ILE A 59 -4.53 -3.37 -4.69
N ASP A 60 -3.88 -4.03 -5.64
CA ASP A 60 -3.15 -3.38 -6.73
C ASP A 60 -4.05 -3.10 -7.92
N VAL A 61 -3.92 -1.94 -8.55
CA VAL A 61 -4.79 -1.50 -9.65
C VAL A 61 -3.94 -1.09 -10.85
N ARG A 62 -4.23 -1.65 -12.03
CA ARG A 62 -3.58 -1.33 -13.29
C ARG A 62 -4.55 -0.93 -14.38
N ALA A 63 -4.13 0.05 -15.18
CA ALA A 63 -4.88 0.50 -16.35
C ALA A 63 -4.78 -0.49 -17.52
N LEU A 64 -5.89 -0.65 -18.24
CA LEU A 64 -6.02 -1.44 -19.44
C LEU A 64 -6.05 -0.56 -20.71
N ARG A 65 -5.85 -1.19 -21.86
CA ARG A 65 -5.82 -0.51 -23.18
C ARG A 65 -7.11 0.24 -23.51
N ASP A 66 -8.25 -0.27 -23.08
CA ASP A 66 -9.57 0.31 -23.32
C ASP A 66 -10.01 1.34 -22.28
N GLY A 67 -9.12 1.69 -21.33
CA GLY A 67 -9.38 2.69 -20.30
C GLY A 67 -10.03 2.16 -19.04
N GLU A 68 -10.34 0.86 -18.98
CA GLU A 68 -10.75 0.14 -17.78
C GLU A 68 -9.56 -0.19 -16.89
N PHE A 69 -9.82 -0.73 -15.70
CA PHE A 69 -8.80 -1.11 -14.73
C PHE A 69 -9.01 -2.53 -14.23
N VAL A 70 -7.91 -3.24 -13.99
CA VAL A 70 -7.88 -4.60 -13.46
C VAL A 70 -7.13 -4.66 -12.14
N VAL A 71 -7.53 -5.56 -11.27
CA VAL A 71 -6.84 -5.81 -9.98
C VAL A 71 -5.72 -6.81 -10.20
N LEU A 72 -4.48 -6.30 -10.33
CA LEU A 72 -3.27 -7.07 -10.56
C LEU A 72 -2.03 -6.23 -10.20
N HIS A 73 -1.02 -6.88 -9.58
CA HIS A 73 0.21 -6.18 -9.17
C HIS A 73 1.16 -5.92 -10.32
N ASP A 74 1.55 -6.99 -11.05
CA ASP A 74 2.61 -6.91 -12.06
C ASP A 74 2.13 -6.19 -13.32
N ASP A 75 3.07 -5.65 -14.09
CA ASP A 75 2.79 -5.10 -15.42
C ASP A 75 2.54 -6.20 -16.47
N ARG A 76 2.77 -7.48 -16.09
CA ARG A 76 2.59 -8.67 -16.92
C ARG A 76 1.74 -9.71 -16.21
N PHE A 77 1.01 -10.51 -16.99
CA PHE A 77 0.21 -11.64 -16.47
C PHE A 77 1.03 -12.83 -15.99
N ASP A 78 2.29 -12.93 -16.42
CA ASP A 78 3.14 -14.12 -16.47
C ASP A 78 3.40 -14.80 -15.12
N ARG A 79 3.49 -14.04 -14.01
CA ARG A 79 3.89 -14.58 -12.70
C ARG A 79 2.72 -15.24 -11.96
N VAL A 80 1.56 -14.61 -11.99
CA VAL A 80 0.43 -14.98 -11.11
C VAL A 80 -0.73 -15.64 -11.85
N THR A 81 -0.71 -15.64 -13.19
CA THR A 81 -1.77 -16.24 -14.03
C THR A 81 -1.21 -17.22 -15.05
N ASP A 82 -2.10 -17.94 -15.72
CA ASP A 82 -1.79 -18.85 -16.84
C ASP A 82 -1.60 -18.12 -18.18
N ALA A 83 -1.80 -16.80 -18.24
CA ALA A 83 -1.58 -15.98 -19.44
C ALA A 83 -0.20 -15.34 -19.47
N ARG A 84 0.15 -14.75 -20.60
CA ARG A 84 1.40 -14.02 -20.84
C ARG A 84 1.13 -12.70 -21.54
N GLY A 85 2.02 -11.73 -21.34
CA GLY A 85 1.96 -10.43 -21.98
C GLY A 85 1.72 -9.28 -21.04
N LEU A 86 1.77 -8.07 -21.58
CA LEU A 86 1.60 -6.84 -20.82
C LEU A 86 0.12 -6.58 -20.50
N VAL A 87 -0.17 -6.24 -19.26
CA VAL A 87 -1.52 -5.92 -18.77
C VAL A 87 -2.09 -4.71 -19.50
N ARG A 88 -1.27 -3.68 -19.73
CA ARG A 88 -1.67 -2.45 -20.43
C ARG A 88 -2.09 -2.67 -21.90
N ASP A 89 -1.72 -3.80 -22.51
CA ASP A 89 -2.06 -4.10 -23.89
C ASP A 89 -3.38 -4.90 -24.01
N ALA A 90 -3.94 -5.34 -22.88
CA ALA A 90 -5.19 -6.07 -22.81
C ALA A 90 -6.41 -5.14 -22.67
N THR A 91 -7.54 -5.56 -23.20
CA THR A 91 -8.87 -5.01 -22.90
C THR A 91 -9.44 -5.64 -21.63
N ALA A 92 -10.51 -5.07 -21.08
CA ALA A 92 -11.22 -5.62 -19.92
C ALA A 92 -11.62 -7.11 -20.13
N VAL A 93 -12.13 -7.45 -21.31
CA VAL A 93 -12.51 -8.82 -21.64
C VAL A 93 -11.29 -9.75 -21.71
N GLU A 94 -10.16 -9.28 -22.20
CA GLU A 94 -8.93 -10.06 -22.28
C GLU A 94 -8.28 -10.23 -20.91
N ALA A 95 -8.28 -9.19 -20.07
CA ALA A 95 -7.66 -9.17 -18.76
C ALA A 95 -8.37 -10.07 -17.71
N THR A 96 -9.67 -10.34 -17.90
CA THR A 96 -10.45 -11.19 -16.99
C THR A 96 -10.54 -12.66 -17.41
N ARG A 97 -9.94 -13.05 -18.55
CA ARG A 97 -9.89 -14.46 -19.00
C ARG A 97 -8.84 -15.33 -18.31
N PRO A 98 -7.63 -14.81 -18.01
CA PRO A 98 -6.59 -15.60 -17.36
C PRO A 98 -7.06 -16.19 -16.03
N LYS A 99 -6.39 -17.26 -15.59
CA LYS A 99 -6.65 -17.90 -14.29
C LYS A 99 -5.47 -17.70 -13.37
N PHE A 100 -5.75 -17.32 -12.15
CA PHE A 100 -4.80 -17.44 -11.05
C PHE A 100 -4.53 -18.90 -10.68
N THR A 101 -3.50 -19.15 -9.89
CA THR A 101 -3.15 -20.50 -9.42
C THR A 101 -4.24 -21.12 -8.53
N ASP A 102 -5.09 -20.31 -7.88
CA ASP A 102 -6.25 -20.76 -7.11
C ASP A 102 -7.49 -21.06 -7.97
N GLY A 103 -7.36 -20.94 -9.30
CA GLY A 103 -8.41 -21.22 -10.30
C GLY A 103 -9.41 -20.09 -10.51
N THR A 104 -9.30 -18.98 -9.79
CA THR A 104 -10.13 -17.79 -10.02
C THR A 104 -9.55 -16.91 -11.14
N HIS A 105 -10.30 -15.87 -11.53
CA HIS A 105 -9.91 -14.93 -12.56
C HIS A 105 -9.64 -13.53 -11.98
N PRO A 106 -8.76 -12.73 -12.59
CA PRO A 106 -8.63 -11.32 -12.23
C PRO A 106 -9.97 -10.60 -12.32
N LEU A 107 -10.23 -9.72 -11.36
CA LEU A 107 -11.41 -8.85 -11.35
C LEU A 107 -11.09 -7.52 -12.02
N LEU A 108 -12.08 -6.97 -12.71
CA LEU A 108 -12.05 -5.53 -12.99
C LEU A 108 -12.12 -4.76 -11.66
N PHE A 109 -11.52 -3.58 -11.65
CA PHE A 109 -11.52 -2.72 -10.45
C PHE A 109 -12.94 -2.47 -9.91
N SER A 110 -13.89 -2.17 -10.79
CA SER A 110 -15.29 -1.96 -10.42
C SER A 110 -15.93 -3.20 -9.77
N GLU A 111 -15.60 -4.40 -10.24
CA GLU A 111 -16.08 -5.66 -9.67
C GLU A 111 -15.50 -5.91 -8.28
N ALA A 112 -14.18 -5.66 -8.11
CA ALA A 112 -13.52 -5.78 -6.82
C ALA A 112 -14.11 -4.80 -5.79
N ILE A 113 -14.37 -3.56 -6.18
CA ILE A 113 -15.02 -2.57 -5.33
C ILE A 113 -16.40 -3.06 -4.85
N LEU A 114 -17.22 -3.61 -5.75
CA LEU A 114 -18.55 -4.14 -5.39
C LEU A 114 -18.43 -5.36 -4.48
N LEU A 115 -17.48 -6.25 -4.73
CA LEU A 115 -17.24 -7.42 -3.88
C LEU A 115 -16.86 -7.01 -2.44
N ILE A 116 -15.99 -6.00 -2.29
CA ILE A 116 -15.58 -5.48 -0.98
C ILE A 116 -16.74 -4.71 -0.32
N ALA A 117 -17.48 -3.90 -1.08
CA ALA A 117 -18.58 -3.09 -0.57
C ALA A 117 -19.76 -3.93 -0.06
N ALA A 118 -19.93 -5.15 -0.56
CA ALA A 118 -20.95 -6.09 -0.08
C ALA A 118 -20.70 -6.59 1.36
N ASN A 119 -19.54 -6.27 1.95
CA ASN A 119 -19.12 -6.72 3.28
C ASN A 119 -18.77 -5.53 4.19
N GLU A 120 -18.90 -5.70 5.50
CA GLU A 120 -18.47 -4.70 6.50
C GLU A 120 -16.93 -4.58 6.54
N TYR A 121 -16.23 -5.68 6.32
CA TYR A 121 -14.77 -5.77 6.31
C TYR A 121 -14.23 -6.04 4.90
N PRO A 122 -13.00 -5.57 4.62
CA PRO A 122 -12.12 -4.77 5.47
C PRO A 122 -12.70 -3.37 5.73
N ARG A 123 -12.40 -2.81 6.91
CA ARG A 123 -12.86 -1.44 7.27
C ARG A 123 -12.03 -0.34 6.62
N ARG A 124 -10.83 -0.65 6.18
CA ARG A 124 -9.94 0.26 5.45
C ARG A 124 -9.31 -0.50 4.31
N ILE A 125 -9.31 0.12 3.14
CA ILE A 125 -8.69 -0.46 1.95
C ILE A 125 -7.85 0.58 1.23
N GLU A 126 -6.63 0.19 0.91
CA GLU A 126 -5.75 0.92 0.00
C GLU A 126 -5.91 0.39 -1.41
N LEU A 127 -6.02 1.30 -2.36
CA LEU A 127 -6.13 1.07 -3.79
C LEU A 127 -4.83 1.55 -4.43
N ASP A 128 -3.84 0.65 -4.56
CA ASP A 128 -2.50 1.01 -5.00
C ASP A 128 -2.40 1.08 -6.53
N LEU A 129 -2.37 2.29 -7.06
CA LEU A 129 -2.30 2.57 -8.49
C LEU A 129 -0.85 2.39 -8.99
N LYS A 130 -0.64 1.34 -9.77
CA LYS A 130 0.71 0.92 -10.20
C LYS A 130 1.28 1.66 -11.41
N ASP A 131 0.44 2.35 -12.16
CA ASP A 131 0.88 2.93 -13.43
C ASP A 131 1.44 4.34 -13.22
N PRO A 132 2.70 4.59 -13.64
CA PRO A 132 3.30 5.92 -13.54
C PRO A 132 2.84 6.85 -14.66
N ALA A 133 2.30 6.33 -15.76
CA ALA A 133 1.79 7.15 -16.86
C ALA A 133 0.63 8.03 -16.40
N PRO A 134 0.57 9.30 -16.83
CA PRO A 134 -0.53 10.18 -16.46
C PRO A 134 -1.88 9.64 -16.96
N TYR A 135 -2.84 9.46 -16.05
CA TYR A 135 -4.19 9.07 -16.41
C TYR A 135 -4.88 10.15 -17.24
N THR A 136 -5.67 9.74 -18.20
CA THR A 136 -6.62 10.64 -18.90
C THR A 136 -7.71 11.09 -17.93
N SER A 137 -8.42 12.19 -18.28
CA SER A 137 -9.58 12.63 -17.49
C SER A 137 -10.64 11.55 -17.38
N GLN A 138 -10.88 10.80 -18.47
CA GLN A 138 -11.84 9.69 -18.49
C GLN A 138 -11.44 8.57 -17.52
N GLN A 139 -10.16 8.22 -17.45
CA GLN A 139 -9.66 7.21 -16.51
C GLN A 139 -9.78 7.67 -15.05
N ALA A 140 -9.42 8.92 -14.75
CA ALA A 140 -9.58 9.48 -13.41
C ALA A 140 -11.05 9.52 -12.98
N GLU A 141 -11.97 9.89 -13.88
CA GLU A 141 -13.40 9.85 -13.65
C GLU A 141 -13.94 8.42 -13.46
N ALA A 142 -13.41 7.44 -14.21
CA ALA A 142 -13.79 6.03 -14.07
C ALA A 142 -13.42 5.49 -12.67
N LEU A 143 -12.18 5.75 -12.21
CA LEU A 143 -11.73 5.38 -10.85
C LEU A 143 -12.57 6.07 -9.78
N ALA A 144 -12.80 7.38 -9.90
CA ALA A 144 -13.58 8.16 -8.93
C ALA A 144 -15.05 7.68 -8.85
N ARG A 145 -15.66 7.28 -9.96
CA ARG A 145 -17.01 6.70 -9.98
C ARG A 145 -17.03 5.31 -9.39
N ALA A 146 -16.08 4.46 -9.77
CA ALA A 146 -16.06 3.07 -9.32
C ALA A 146 -15.88 2.94 -7.80
N VAL A 147 -15.10 3.83 -7.17
CA VAL A 147 -14.83 3.78 -5.73
C VAL A 147 -15.98 4.24 -4.84
N GLN A 148 -17.02 4.90 -5.39
CA GLN A 148 -18.09 5.52 -4.58
C GLN A 148 -18.71 4.59 -3.52
N PRO A 149 -18.97 3.28 -3.78
CA PRO A 149 -19.49 2.38 -2.76
C PRO A 149 -18.57 2.18 -1.55
N LEU A 150 -17.27 2.47 -1.68
CA LEU A 150 -16.25 2.32 -0.65
C LEU A 150 -15.59 3.62 -0.21
N LYS A 151 -16.03 4.76 -0.71
CA LYS A 151 -15.36 6.07 -0.56
C LYS A 151 -14.90 6.37 0.85
N GLU A 152 -15.75 6.10 1.86
CA GLU A 152 -15.46 6.38 3.26
C GLU A 152 -14.43 5.40 3.89
N ARG A 153 -14.14 4.30 3.22
CA ARG A 153 -13.23 3.24 3.69
C ARG A 153 -11.98 3.08 2.84
N ALA A 154 -11.99 3.67 1.65
CA ALA A 154 -10.93 3.52 0.67
C ALA A 154 -10.09 4.78 0.55
N HIS A 155 -8.81 4.59 0.25
CA HIS A 155 -7.93 5.65 -0.21
C HIS A 155 -7.07 5.13 -1.37
N PHE A 156 -6.78 6.01 -2.31
CA PHE A 156 -5.86 5.73 -3.41
C PHE A 156 -4.43 6.00 -2.96
N SER A 157 -3.53 5.08 -3.25
CA SER A 157 -2.10 5.29 -3.18
C SER A 157 -1.48 5.28 -4.58
N CYS A 158 -0.42 6.03 -4.76
CA CYS A 158 0.35 6.04 -6.01
C CYS A 158 1.73 6.63 -5.76
N PRO A 159 2.80 6.10 -6.36
CA PRO A 159 4.09 6.77 -6.37
C PRO A 159 4.11 8.00 -7.27
N ALA A 160 3.15 8.13 -8.20
CA ALA A 160 3.02 9.25 -9.14
C ALA A 160 2.03 10.30 -8.61
N ASP A 161 2.56 11.38 -7.99
CA ASP A 161 1.75 12.46 -7.41
C ASP A 161 0.75 13.07 -8.41
N TRP A 162 1.12 13.15 -9.70
CA TRP A 162 0.24 13.70 -10.75
C TRP A 162 -1.04 12.89 -10.95
N ASN A 163 -1.04 11.56 -10.71
CA ASN A 163 -2.23 10.73 -10.80
C ASN A 163 -3.16 10.97 -9.61
N LEU A 164 -2.62 11.09 -8.39
CA LEU A 164 -3.42 11.46 -7.21
C LEU A 164 -4.05 12.86 -7.36
N ARG A 165 -3.30 13.84 -7.87
CA ARG A 165 -3.84 15.18 -8.14
C ARG A 165 -4.93 15.19 -9.21
N ARG A 166 -4.84 14.32 -10.25
CA ARG A 166 -5.91 14.14 -11.23
C ARG A 166 -7.18 13.57 -10.62
N LEU A 167 -7.06 12.59 -9.73
CA LEU A 167 -8.20 12.07 -8.97
C LEU A 167 -8.85 13.15 -8.11
N LEU A 168 -8.04 13.91 -7.35
CA LEU A 168 -8.54 15.01 -6.52
C LEU A 168 -9.15 16.16 -7.33
N ALA A 169 -8.73 16.36 -8.57
CA ALA A 169 -9.37 17.32 -9.47
C ALA A 169 -10.77 16.87 -9.94
N VAL A 170 -11.03 15.55 -9.98
CA VAL A 170 -12.36 15.00 -10.27
C VAL A 170 -13.24 15.02 -9.02
N ASP A 171 -12.71 14.55 -7.89
CA ASP A 171 -13.42 14.54 -6.60
C ASP A 171 -12.43 14.82 -5.47
N SER A 172 -12.44 16.05 -4.96
CA SER A 172 -11.54 16.51 -3.91
C SER A 172 -11.76 15.86 -2.53
N THR A 173 -12.79 15.04 -2.40
CA THR A 173 -13.12 14.33 -1.15
C THR A 173 -12.66 12.87 -1.15
N LEU A 174 -11.96 12.43 -2.21
CA LEU A 174 -11.33 11.10 -2.24
C LEU A 174 -10.20 11.01 -1.21
N GLY A 175 -10.13 9.90 -0.50
CA GLY A 175 -8.97 9.57 0.32
C GLY A 175 -7.76 9.31 -0.56
N VAL A 176 -6.63 9.87 -0.19
CA VAL A 176 -5.35 9.70 -0.89
C VAL A 176 -4.18 9.54 0.08
N SER A 177 -3.17 8.79 -0.34
CA SER A 177 -1.89 8.62 0.34
C SER A 177 -0.74 8.66 -0.67
N LEU A 178 0.47 8.95 -0.22
CA LEU A 178 1.61 9.09 -1.13
C LEU A 178 2.75 8.17 -0.70
N ASN A 179 3.28 7.45 -1.69
CA ASN A 179 4.51 6.69 -1.57
C ASN A 179 5.67 7.54 -2.13
N PRO A 180 6.60 8.07 -1.31
CA PRO A 180 7.71 8.90 -1.78
C PRO A 180 8.83 8.11 -2.42
N HIS A 181 8.70 6.79 -2.57
CA HIS A 181 9.72 5.87 -3.06
C HIS A 181 10.43 6.39 -4.33
N CYS A 182 9.69 6.78 -5.35
CA CYS A 182 10.26 7.25 -6.62
C CYS A 182 10.98 8.60 -6.52
N TYR A 183 10.85 9.33 -5.40
CA TYR A 183 11.45 10.67 -5.21
C TYR A 183 12.74 10.64 -4.42
N ILE A 184 12.91 9.67 -3.51
CA ILE A 184 14.02 9.69 -2.55
C ILE A 184 14.58 8.29 -2.23
N ASP A 185 13.93 7.21 -2.64
CA ASP A 185 14.31 5.84 -2.27
C ASP A 185 14.13 4.86 -3.44
N THR A 186 14.69 5.16 -4.59
CA THR A 186 14.66 4.25 -5.74
C THR A 186 15.57 3.05 -5.49
N LYS A 187 15.09 1.82 -5.72
CA LYS A 187 15.94 0.63 -5.68
C LYS A 187 16.95 0.66 -6.84
N ALA A 188 18.18 0.22 -6.56
CA ALA A 188 19.19 0.07 -7.59
C ALA A 188 18.75 -0.89 -8.72
N GLU A 189 17.92 -1.87 -8.39
CA GLU A 189 17.37 -2.87 -9.33
C GLU A 189 16.26 -2.31 -10.24
N GLU A 190 15.60 -1.24 -9.82
CA GLU A 190 14.60 -0.52 -10.62
C GLU A 190 15.25 0.50 -11.55
N ASP A 191 16.56 0.55 -11.51
CA ASP A 191 17.53 1.26 -12.31
C ASP A 191 17.03 2.52 -13.02
N VAL A 192 16.92 3.56 -12.26
CA VAL A 192 16.95 4.93 -12.81
C VAL A 192 18.38 5.48 -12.84
N GLY A 193 19.36 4.65 -12.53
CA GLY A 193 20.79 5.01 -12.62
C GLY A 193 21.23 6.11 -11.66
N LEU A 194 20.45 6.42 -10.63
CA LEU A 194 20.76 7.48 -9.68
C LEU A 194 21.77 6.97 -8.63
N PRO A 195 22.97 7.56 -8.54
CA PRO A 195 23.90 7.23 -7.46
C PRO A 195 23.31 7.73 -6.13
N MET A 196 23.65 7.03 -5.03
CA MET A 196 23.33 7.53 -3.71
C MET A 196 23.89 8.94 -3.52
N GLY A 197 23.05 9.85 -2.99
CA GLY A 197 23.44 11.22 -2.68
C GLY A 197 24.34 11.32 -1.44
N ALA A 198 24.76 12.55 -1.10
CA ALA A 198 25.62 12.83 0.03
C ALA A 198 25.04 12.42 1.39
N TYR A 199 23.71 12.28 1.47
CA TYR A 199 22.97 11.83 2.66
C TYR A 199 22.72 10.32 2.67
N GLY A 200 23.19 9.56 1.67
CA GLY A 200 23.01 8.12 1.57
C GLY A 200 21.65 7.68 1.02
N TYR A 201 20.87 8.59 0.43
CA TYR A 201 19.57 8.33 -0.19
C TYR A 201 19.67 8.52 -1.69
N GLN A 202 18.82 7.78 -2.43
CA GLN A 202 18.72 7.89 -3.88
C GLN A 202 17.72 9.00 -4.25
N ASP A 203 18.11 10.24 -4.09
CA ASP A 203 17.32 11.43 -4.36
C ASP A 203 17.83 12.14 -5.61
N ALA A 204 16.95 12.34 -6.62
CA ALA A 204 17.25 13.06 -7.84
C ALA A 204 17.39 14.58 -7.66
N HIS A 205 17.06 15.14 -6.50
CA HIS A 205 17.18 16.56 -6.25
C HIS A 205 18.65 17.02 -6.39
N PRO A 206 18.95 18.11 -7.12
CA PRO A 206 20.34 18.55 -7.37
C PRO A 206 21.15 18.78 -6.11
N LEU A 207 20.52 19.22 -5.01
CA LEU A 207 21.18 19.44 -3.72
C LEU A 207 21.37 18.18 -2.88
N ALA A 208 20.73 17.05 -3.23
CA ALA A 208 20.90 15.79 -2.52
C ALA A 208 22.33 15.27 -2.54
N LYS A 209 23.13 15.66 -3.53
CA LYS A 209 24.57 15.34 -3.65
C LYS A 209 25.49 16.23 -2.81
N LYS A 210 24.92 17.27 -2.17
CA LYS A 210 25.68 18.24 -1.36
C LYS A 210 25.21 18.16 0.08
N ARG A 211 26.14 17.85 0.99
CA ARG A 211 25.84 17.85 2.42
C ARG A 211 25.89 19.29 2.94
N VAL A 212 24.74 19.94 3.00
CA VAL A 212 24.58 21.35 3.45
C VAL A 212 23.85 21.51 4.78
N SER A 213 23.29 20.41 5.31
CA SER A 213 22.57 20.35 6.59
C SER A 213 22.80 19.01 7.29
N THR A 214 22.20 18.80 8.44
CA THR A 214 22.16 17.49 9.09
C THR A 214 21.28 16.52 8.30
N THR A 215 21.45 15.21 8.51
CA THR A 215 20.57 14.20 7.87
C THR A 215 19.12 14.39 8.29
N ALA A 216 18.89 14.70 9.58
CA ALA A 216 17.53 14.94 10.09
C ALA A 216 16.86 16.14 9.40
N ASP A 217 17.56 17.27 9.28
CA ASP A 217 17.03 18.47 8.62
C ASP A 217 16.78 18.23 7.14
N TYR A 218 17.72 17.55 6.45
CA TYR A 218 17.55 17.18 5.05
C TYR A 218 16.30 16.34 4.84
N LEU A 219 16.10 15.28 5.61
CA LEU A 219 14.94 14.40 5.50
C LEU A 219 13.65 15.14 5.84
N ARG A 220 13.65 15.97 6.90
CA ARG A 220 12.50 16.78 7.28
C ARG A 220 12.06 17.70 6.15
N ASP A 221 12.99 18.44 5.57
CA ASP A 221 12.68 19.35 4.48
C ASP A 221 12.29 18.59 3.21
N ARG A 222 13.03 17.54 2.86
CA ARG A 222 12.82 16.82 1.61
C ARG A 222 11.52 15.99 1.62
N LEU A 223 11.31 15.17 2.63
CA LEU A 223 10.07 14.38 2.78
C LEU A 223 8.86 15.30 2.99
N GLY A 224 9.00 16.34 3.83
CA GLY A 224 7.94 17.32 4.02
C GLY A 224 7.57 18.03 2.71
N GLY A 225 8.56 18.33 1.86
CA GLY A 225 8.32 18.89 0.54
C GLY A 225 7.60 17.94 -0.40
N ILE A 226 8.01 16.66 -0.43
CA ILE A 226 7.38 15.63 -1.24
C ILE A 226 5.92 15.40 -0.81
N MET A 227 5.66 15.30 0.49
CA MET A 227 4.29 15.09 0.99
C MET A 227 3.33 16.23 0.59
N ARG A 228 3.83 17.46 0.45
CA ARG A 228 3.03 18.61 0.00
C ARG A 228 2.71 18.63 -1.50
N LEU A 229 3.28 17.70 -2.29
CA LEU A 229 2.92 17.59 -3.72
C LEU A 229 1.47 17.20 -3.92
N VAL A 230 0.88 16.49 -2.96
CA VAL A 230 -0.52 16.06 -3.00
C VAL A 230 -1.25 16.61 -1.77
N PRO A 231 -2.19 17.55 -1.95
CA PRO A 231 -2.95 18.09 -0.82
C PRO A 231 -3.90 17.04 -0.25
N GLY A 232 -4.08 17.06 1.07
CA GLY A 232 -5.08 16.23 1.74
C GLY A 232 -4.72 14.75 1.89
N ILE A 233 -3.46 14.35 1.66
CA ILE A 233 -3.01 12.98 1.97
C ILE A 233 -3.20 12.70 3.47
N SER A 234 -3.51 11.45 3.80
CA SER A 234 -3.70 10.99 5.17
C SER A 234 -2.60 10.03 5.66
N GLU A 235 -1.88 9.43 4.73
CA GLU A 235 -0.84 8.43 5.01
C GLU A 235 0.38 8.64 4.10
N ALA A 236 1.55 8.32 4.63
CA ALA A 236 2.81 8.24 3.91
C ALA A 236 3.35 6.80 4.00
N HIS A 237 3.89 6.30 2.89
CA HIS A 237 4.34 4.91 2.79
C HIS A 237 5.84 4.86 2.55
N LEU A 238 6.62 4.33 3.51
CA LEU A 238 8.07 4.14 3.36
C LEU A 238 8.42 2.67 3.23
N ARG A 239 9.38 2.36 2.36
CA ARG A 239 9.96 1.01 2.35
C ARG A 239 10.69 0.75 3.67
N VAL A 240 10.60 -0.49 4.14
CA VAL A 240 11.26 -0.91 5.39
C VAL A 240 12.76 -0.66 5.35
N GLU A 241 13.43 -0.86 4.21
CA GLU A 241 14.86 -0.64 4.04
C GLU A 241 15.23 0.84 4.18
N MET A 242 14.43 1.73 3.59
CA MET A 242 14.64 3.17 3.75
C MET A 242 14.38 3.60 5.19
N PHE A 243 13.30 3.12 5.79
CA PHE A 243 12.98 3.43 7.17
C PHE A 243 14.11 3.04 8.13
N GLU A 244 14.62 1.82 8.00
CA GLU A 244 15.75 1.34 8.81
C GLU A 244 17.03 2.14 8.56
N ARG A 245 17.31 2.47 7.29
CA ARG A 245 18.44 3.34 6.94
C ARG A 245 18.35 4.69 7.63
N VAL A 246 17.18 5.29 7.69
CA VAL A 246 16.94 6.57 8.38
C VAL A 246 17.24 6.44 9.87
N LEU A 247 16.79 5.35 10.51
CA LEU A 247 17.13 5.07 11.92
C LEU A 247 18.62 4.86 12.13
N ASP A 248 19.31 4.15 11.23
CA ASP A 248 20.75 3.91 11.29
C ASP A 248 21.58 5.20 11.12
N ASP A 249 21.06 6.15 10.35
CA ASP A 249 21.64 7.49 10.19
C ASP A 249 21.34 8.42 11.39
N GLY A 250 20.74 7.89 12.46
CA GLY A 250 20.51 8.58 13.72
C GLY A 250 19.24 9.44 13.79
N VAL A 251 18.31 9.28 12.83
CA VAL A 251 17.02 10.01 12.81
C VAL A 251 15.95 9.12 13.45
N ALA A 252 15.99 9.01 14.77
CA ALA A 252 15.06 8.14 15.53
C ALA A 252 13.61 8.64 15.54
N ASP A 253 13.39 9.91 15.28
CA ASP A 253 12.11 10.60 15.33
C ASP A 253 11.42 10.75 13.96
N ILE A 254 11.77 9.88 13.00
CA ILE A 254 11.22 9.96 11.63
C ILE A 254 9.69 9.84 11.60
N ALA A 255 9.08 9.01 12.45
CA ALA A 255 7.62 8.91 12.52
C ALA A 255 6.99 10.22 13.00
N GLU A 256 7.61 10.91 13.95
CA GLU A 256 7.18 12.22 14.46
C GLU A 256 7.14 13.28 13.35
N LEU A 257 8.05 13.19 12.37
CA LEU A 257 8.00 14.06 11.19
C LEU A 257 6.66 13.92 10.46
N PHE A 258 6.21 12.70 10.19
CA PHE A 258 4.94 12.46 9.50
C PHE A 258 3.76 12.84 10.38
N HIS A 259 3.80 12.52 11.66
CA HIS A 259 2.77 12.92 12.63
C HIS A 259 2.64 14.45 12.73
N SER A 260 3.75 15.21 12.69
CA SER A 260 3.73 16.67 12.68
C SER A 260 3.07 17.27 11.43
N LEU A 261 3.01 16.50 10.34
CA LEU A 261 2.29 16.82 9.11
C LEU A 261 0.81 16.36 9.14
N GLY A 262 0.37 15.72 10.22
CA GLY A 262 -0.96 15.13 10.35
C GLY A 262 -1.12 13.79 9.61
N LEU A 263 -0.02 13.12 9.28
CA LEU A 263 -0.01 11.89 8.49
C LEU A 263 0.24 10.67 9.37
N LYS A 264 -0.39 9.55 9.06
CA LYS A 264 0.04 8.23 9.53
C LYS A 264 1.23 7.76 8.71
N LEU A 265 2.14 7.03 9.37
CA LEU A 265 3.27 6.38 8.71
C LEU A 265 3.02 4.89 8.57
N ASP A 266 3.06 4.41 7.33
CA ASP A 266 3.07 3.00 6.95
C ASP A 266 4.47 2.59 6.50
N VAL A 267 4.93 1.42 6.97
CA VAL A 267 6.20 0.83 6.55
C VAL A 267 5.96 -0.49 5.84
N TRP A 268 6.48 -0.64 4.61
CA TRP A 268 6.25 -1.76 3.71
C TRP A 268 7.53 -2.32 3.09
N THR A 269 7.65 -3.60 2.82
CA THR A 269 6.87 -4.73 3.28
C THR A 269 7.72 -5.51 4.28
N LEU A 270 7.18 -5.84 5.43
CA LEU A 270 7.87 -6.70 6.40
C LEU A 270 7.13 -8.03 6.51
N ASP A 271 7.80 -9.12 6.17
CA ASP A 271 7.25 -10.48 6.19
C ASP A 271 8.03 -11.38 7.15
N ALA A 272 7.38 -12.45 7.63
CA ALA A 272 7.98 -13.38 8.59
C ALA A 272 9.15 -14.19 8.00
N GLU A 273 9.29 -14.23 6.67
CA GLU A 273 10.44 -14.84 5.98
C GLU A 273 11.63 -13.90 5.89
N THR A 274 11.45 -12.61 6.17
CA THR A 274 12.53 -11.61 6.13
C THR A 274 13.57 -11.91 7.24
N PRO A 275 14.86 -11.93 6.94
CA PRO A 275 15.86 -12.15 7.97
C PRO A 275 15.70 -11.18 9.15
N ARG A 276 15.71 -11.71 10.38
CA ARG A 276 15.61 -10.94 11.63
C ARG A 276 14.28 -10.14 11.74
N TRP A 277 13.22 -10.59 11.14
CA TRP A 277 11.94 -9.85 11.06
C TRP A 277 11.37 -9.47 12.45
N GLN A 278 11.53 -10.30 13.48
CA GLN A 278 11.07 -9.95 14.84
C GLN A 278 11.82 -8.73 15.41
N GLU A 279 13.13 -8.67 15.22
CA GLU A 279 13.94 -7.53 15.66
C GLU A 279 13.57 -6.28 14.85
N ARG A 280 13.37 -6.44 13.55
CA ARG A 280 12.93 -5.36 12.66
C ARG A 280 11.56 -4.85 13.07
N LEU A 281 10.59 -5.74 13.34
CA LEU A 281 9.25 -5.37 13.82
C LEU A 281 9.33 -4.61 15.16
N ALA A 282 10.15 -5.07 16.10
CA ALA A 282 10.35 -4.39 17.37
C ALA A 282 10.92 -2.98 17.18
N ARG A 283 11.89 -2.82 16.29
CA ARG A 283 12.52 -1.54 15.96
C ARG A 283 11.53 -0.57 15.30
N ILE A 284 10.74 -1.05 14.32
CA ILE A 284 9.70 -0.29 13.63
C ILE A 284 8.64 0.18 14.64
N ALA A 285 8.16 -0.73 15.48
CA ALA A 285 7.16 -0.43 16.48
C ALA A 285 7.65 0.57 17.54
N ALA A 286 8.90 0.45 17.99
CA ALA A 286 9.52 1.39 18.94
C ALA A 286 9.66 2.80 18.36
N ALA A 287 9.94 2.92 17.06
CA ALA A 287 10.12 4.19 16.36
C ALA A 287 8.81 4.94 16.04
N GLY A 288 7.64 4.42 16.43
CA GLY A 288 6.39 5.19 16.35
C GLY A 288 5.54 4.96 15.10
N VAL A 289 5.85 3.94 14.29
CA VAL A 289 5.08 3.61 13.08
C VAL A 289 3.64 3.23 13.41
N ASP A 290 2.68 3.65 12.58
CA ASP A 290 1.24 3.42 12.78
C ASP A 290 0.76 2.16 12.08
N ILE A 291 1.36 1.83 10.92
CA ILE A 291 0.93 0.76 10.04
C ILE A 291 2.15 -0.02 9.56
N VAL A 292 2.05 -1.34 9.55
CA VAL A 292 3.02 -2.23 8.92
C VAL A 292 2.33 -3.05 7.84
N THR A 293 2.77 -2.90 6.60
CA THR A 293 2.27 -3.69 5.47
C THR A 293 3.02 -5.02 5.40
N THR A 294 2.27 -6.13 5.26
CA THR A 294 2.82 -7.48 5.31
C THR A 294 2.00 -8.50 4.50
N ASN A 295 2.68 -9.50 3.94
CA ASN A 295 2.06 -10.69 3.36
C ASN A 295 1.82 -11.79 4.43
N THR A 296 2.34 -11.62 5.65
CA THR A 296 2.28 -12.61 6.72
C THR A 296 1.73 -12.00 8.03
N PRO A 297 0.47 -11.52 8.04
CA PRO A 297 -0.07 -10.75 9.16
C PRO A 297 -0.14 -11.56 10.47
N ILE A 298 -0.53 -12.83 10.41
CA ILE A 298 -0.75 -13.66 11.62
C ILE A 298 0.53 -13.82 12.47
N PRO A 299 1.70 -14.24 11.91
CA PRO A 299 2.92 -14.29 12.70
C PRO A 299 3.39 -12.91 13.18
N LEU A 300 3.22 -11.84 12.38
CA LEU A 300 3.57 -10.49 12.81
C LEU A 300 2.72 -10.03 13.99
N ALA A 301 1.41 -10.28 13.97
CA ALA A 301 0.51 -9.97 15.08
C ALA A 301 0.92 -10.71 16.36
N ALA A 302 1.27 -11.99 16.23
CA ALA A 302 1.71 -12.81 17.37
C ALA A 302 3.00 -12.25 17.99
N ALA A 303 3.99 -11.90 17.16
CA ALA A 303 5.24 -11.29 17.63
C ALA A 303 5.00 -9.89 18.22
N GLY A 304 4.17 -9.06 17.57
CA GLY A 304 3.82 -7.73 18.06
C GLY A 304 3.17 -7.77 19.45
N ARG A 305 2.29 -8.74 19.71
CA ARG A 305 1.71 -8.96 21.07
C ARG A 305 2.75 -9.38 22.11
N ALA A 306 3.84 -10.04 21.69
CA ALA A 306 4.92 -10.37 22.60
C ALA A 306 5.74 -9.14 23.03
N LEU A 307 5.82 -8.10 22.17
CA LEU A 307 6.48 -6.83 22.48
C LEU A 307 5.71 -6.03 23.58
N ALA A 308 4.41 -6.26 23.72
CA ALA A 308 3.56 -5.56 24.69
C ALA A 308 3.67 -6.13 26.12
N ARG A 309 4.36 -7.27 26.30
CA ARG A 309 4.55 -7.87 27.63
C ARG A 309 5.77 -7.25 28.30
N PRO A 310 5.62 -6.77 29.56
CA PRO A 310 6.72 -6.19 30.33
C PRO A 310 7.83 -7.19 30.60
#